data_45a52a030d4fecaab74a1a2c68c09b83
#
_entry.id   45a52a030d4fecaab74a1a2c68c09b83
#
_cell.length_a   1.000
_cell.length_b   1.000
_cell.length_c   1.000
_cell.angle_alpha   90.00
_cell.angle_beta   90.00
_cell.angle_gamma   90.00
#
_symmetry.space_group_name_H-M   'P 1'
#
loop_
_entity.id
_entity.type
_entity.pdbx_description
1 polymer ?
#
loop_
_entity_poly.entity_id
_entity_poly.type
_entity_poly.pdbx_seq_one_letter_code
_entity_poly.pdbx_strand_id
1 'polypeptide(L)'
;MKTYIIEDSPEFKIKKRPVVIVCPGGGYCYLSDREGEILALQYAAMGCHAVVLYYSIAPAVYPAALLELAAAVKILREKAEEWHIDTDKVIVEGSSAGGHLAAGYGMFWKEDFIAKELGIAADDGELLRPDGMILNYPVITSGEFAHRDSFVNLLGARFDELAEKMSLEKQVNPDTPPAFIWHTYTDGCVPVENSLLLIGAMKKAGIPVEFHMYPQGGHGLSLANELTESPEGHEIEPCCQSWISLVKSWIWGL
;
A
#
# COMPACT_ATOMS: atom_id res chain seq x y z
N MET A 1 10.01 11.09 3.12
CA MET A 1 9.59 9.92 3.94
C MET A 1 10.03 10.10 5.39
N LYS A 2 9.29 9.51 6.34
CA LYS A 2 9.62 9.47 7.77
C LYS A 2 9.86 8.01 8.17
N THR A 3 11.00 7.73 8.78
CA THR A 3 11.46 6.35 9.05
C THR A 3 11.37 6.02 10.54
N TYR A 4 11.01 4.76 10.84
CA TYR A 4 10.96 4.16 12.17
C TYR A 4 11.78 2.87 12.12
N ILE A 5 13.09 3.02 12.30
CA ILE A 5 14.05 1.92 12.23
C ILE A 5 14.33 1.41 13.64
N ILE A 6 14.12 0.11 13.84
CA ILE A 6 14.43 -0.57 15.10
C ILE A 6 15.92 -0.94 15.08
N GLU A 7 16.66 -0.43 16.05
CA GLU A 7 18.08 -0.76 16.16
C GLU A 7 18.31 -2.23 16.52
N ASP A 8 19.40 -2.83 16.02
CA ASP A 8 19.80 -4.18 16.42
C ASP A 8 20.46 -4.17 17.81
N SER A 9 20.41 -5.31 18.45
CA SER A 9 21.08 -5.58 19.72
C SER A 9 21.59 -7.02 19.73
N PRO A 10 22.75 -7.30 20.35
CA PRO A 10 23.24 -8.68 20.52
C PRO A 10 22.27 -9.55 21.31
N GLU A 11 21.38 -8.96 22.12
CA GLU A 11 20.37 -9.67 22.89
C GLU A 11 19.17 -10.15 22.05
N PHE A 12 19.00 -9.63 20.82
CA PHE A 12 17.89 -10.03 19.96
C PHE A 12 18.24 -11.24 19.09
N LYS A 13 17.31 -12.20 19.02
CA LYS A 13 17.40 -13.33 18.09
C LYS A 13 17.16 -12.89 16.63
N ILE A 14 16.23 -11.96 16.43
CA ILE A 14 15.87 -11.44 15.10
C ILE A 14 16.91 -10.39 14.72
N LYS A 15 17.66 -10.64 13.64
CA LYS A 15 18.74 -9.78 13.16
C LYS A 15 18.37 -8.97 11.94
N LYS A 16 17.45 -9.44 11.11
CA LYS A 16 16.87 -8.71 9.98
C LYS A 16 15.35 -8.66 10.16
N ARG A 17 14.75 -7.55 9.79
CA ARG A 17 13.33 -7.29 10.03
C ARG A 17 12.62 -6.92 8.73
N PRO A 18 11.36 -7.34 8.57
CA PRO A 18 10.52 -6.79 7.52
C PRO A 18 10.48 -5.26 7.58
N VAL A 19 10.30 -4.62 6.43
CA VAL A 19 10.03 -3.18 6.37
C VAL A 19 8.70 -2.94 5.65
N VAL A 20 7.86 -2.07 6.24
CA VAL A 20 6.56 -1.67 5.68
C VAL A 20 6.60 -0.20 5.29
N ILE A 21 6.35 0.10 4.02
CA ILE A 21 6.22 1.46 3.50
C ILE A 21 4.74 1.81 3.50
N VAL A 22 4.34 2.74 4.35
CA VAL A 22 2.97 3.19 4.55
C VAL A 22 2.66 4.35 3.61
N CYS A 23 1.67 4.16 2.74
CA CYS A 23 1.15 5.17 1.82
C CYS A 23 -0.26 5.60 2.28
N PRO A 24 -0.42 6.74 2.96
CA PRO A 24 -1.72 7.22 3.44
C PRO A 24 -2.73 7.42 2.31
N GLY A 25 -4.02 7.32 2.62
CA GLY A 25 -5.10 7.70 1.71
C GLY A 25 -5.30 9.21 1.60
N GLY A 26 -6.40 9.61 0.98
CA GLY A 26 -6.77 11.03 0.80
C GLY A 26 -7.07 11.40 -0.66
N GLY A 27 -7.51 10.43 -1.49
CA GLY A 27 -8.01 10.68 -2.84
C GLY A 27 -7.00 11.33 -3.80
N TYR A 28 -5.69 11.25 -3.53
CA TYR A 28 -4.63 11.99 -4.21
C TYR A 28 -4.78 13.53 -4.13
N CYS A 29 -5.56 14.06 -3.19
CA CYS A 29 -5.70 15.51 -2.98
C CYS A 29 -5.23 15.97 -1.59
N TYR A 30 -5.09 15.05 -0.64
CA TYR A 30 -4.42 15.24 0.64
C TYR A 30 -3.81 13.92 1.11
N LEU A 31 -3.10 13.91 2.23
CA LEU A 31 -2.61 12.70 2.89
C LEU A 31 -3.22 12.62 4.29
N SER A 32 -3.90 11.50 4.58
CA SER A 32 -4.59 11.27 5.84
C SER A 32 -3.61 11.01 6.98
N ASP A 33 -3.55 11.89 7.98
CA ASP A 33 -2.71 11.69 9.17
C ASP A 33 -3.12 10.44 9.96
N ARG A 34 -4.40 10.05 9.88
CA ARG A 34 -4.95 8.85 10.54
C ARG A 34 -4.43 7.54 9.94
N GLU A 35 -3.93 7.58 8.70
CA GLU A 35 -3.43 6.45 7.93
C GLU A 35 -1.91 6.50 7.71
N GLY A 36 -1.23 7.37 8.44
CA GLY A 36 0.22 7.57 8.33
C GLY A 36 0.99 7.04 9.54
N GLU A 37 1.45 7.96 10.39
CA GLU A 37 2.33 7.65 11.52
C GLU A 37 1.73 6.63 12.49
N ILE A 38 0.43 6.69 12.75
CA ILE A 38 -0.24 5.76 13.67
C ILE A 38 -0.12 4.32 13.18
N LEU A 39 -0.30 4.06 11.88
CA LEU A 39 -0.09 2.73 11.30
C LEU A 39 1.37 2.32 11.34
N ALA A 40 2.29 3.22 11.01
CA ALA A 40 3.73 2.94 11.07
C ALA A 40 4.17 2.52 12.48
N LEU A 41 3.63 3.15 13.54
CA LEU A 41 3.90 2.77 14.92
C LEU A 41 3.35 1.39 15.28
N GLN A 42 2.20 0.98 14.70
CA GLN A 42 1.70 -0.39 14.87
C GLN A 42 2.64 -1.42 14.23
N TYR A 43 3.11 -1.17 13.01
CA TYR A 43 4.10 -2.03 12.36
C TYR A 43 5.41 -2.10 13.17
N ALA A 44 5.87 -0.98 13.70
CA ALA A 44 7.04 -0.95 14.58
C ALA A 44 6.80 -1.78 15.85
N ALA A 45 5.63 -1.69 16.48
CA ALA A 45 5.26 -2.51 17.63
C ALA A 45 5.17 -4.02 17.32
N MET A 46 4.95 -4.40 16.04
CA MET A 46 5.00 -5.78 15.57
C MET A 46 6.42 -6.30 15.34
N GLY A 47 7.43 -5.44 15.45
CA GLY A 47 8.84 -5.77 15.23
C GLY A 47 9.32 -5.55 13.80
N CYS A 48 8.55 -4.86 12.96
CA CYS A 48 8.95 -4.45 11.62
C CYS A 48 9.62 -3.06 11.66
N HIS A 49 10.49 -2.77 10.71
CA HIS A 49 10.76 -1.38 10.37
C HIS A 49 9.54 -0.79 9.68
N ALA A 50 9.31 0.51 9.83
CA ALA A 50 8.23 1.18 9.17
C ALA A 50 8.68 2.52 8.57
N VAL A 51 8.07 2.90 7.45
CA VAL A 51 8.35 4.15 6.76
C VAL A 51 7.02 4.76 6.31
N VAL A 52 6.77 6.03 6.65
CA VAL A 52 5.64 6.77 6.06
C VAL A 52 6.13 7.54 4.85
N LEU A 53 5.54 7.29 3.70
CA LEU A 53 5.80 8.00 2.46
C LEU A 53 4.79 9.14 2.29
N TYR A 54 5.24 10.37 2.44
CA TYR A 54 4.45 11.56 2.08
C TYR A 54 4.63 11.82 0.59
N TYR A 55 3.88 11.09 -0.22
CA TYR A 55 3.97 11.16 -1.67
C TYR A 55 3.26 12.40 -2.24
N SER A 56 3.65 12.79 -3.45
CA SER A 56 3.08 13.95 -4.14
C SER A 56 1.62 13.70 -4.53
N ILE A 57 0.79 14.68 -4.20
CA ILE A 57 -0.65 14.74 -4.48
C ILE A 57 -0.94 15.83 -5.52
N ALA A 58 -2.19 15.96 -5.97
CA ALA A 58 -2.59 17.02 -6.88
C ALA A 58 -2.09 18.41 -6.40
N PRO A 59 -1.52 19.25 -7.30
CA PRO A 59 -1.59 19.17 -8.76
C PRO A 59 -0.54 18.25 -9.43
N ALA A 60 0.33 17.57 -8.67
CA ALA A 60 1.19 16.55 -9.24
C ALA A 60 0.35 15.36 -9.72
N VAL A 61 0.72 14.80 -10.88
CA VAL A 61 -0.04 13.74 -11.54
C VAL A 61 0.84 12.51 -11.78
N TYR A 62 0.21 11.39 -12.15
CA TYR A 62 0.93 10.19 -12.57
C TYR A 62 2.02 10.51 -13.61
N PRO A 63 3.27 10.00 -13.44
CA PRO A 63 3.66 8.95 -12.49
C PRO A 63 4.38 9.45 -11.21
N ALA A 64 4.24 10.71 -10.79
CA ALA A 64 5.05 11.29 -9.69
C ALA A 64 5.05 10.42 -8.42
N ALA A 65 3.89 10.16 -7.83
CA ALA A 65 3.79 9.36 -6.61
C ALA A 65 4.35 7.92 -6.78
N LEU A 66 4.14 7.31 -7.96
CA LEU A 66 4.67 5.98 -8.27
C LEU A 66 6.20 5.96 -8.26
N LEU A 67 6.85 6.97 -8.85
CA LEU A 67 8.30 7.12 -8.87
C LEU A 67 8.87 7.40 -7.47
N GLU A 68 8.15 8.15 -6.65
CA GLU A 68 8.53 8.41 -5.25
C GLU A 68 8.46 7.14 -4.40
N LEU A 69 7.45 6.29 -4.60
CA LEU A 69 7.38 4.99 -3.94
C LEU A 69 8.50 4.05 -4.41
N ALA A 70 8.78 4.03 -5.72
CA ALA A 70 9.89 3.28 -6.27
C ALA A 70 11.25 3.73 -5.69
N ALA A 71 11.45 5.05 -5.56
CA ALA A 71 12.66 5.61 -4.94
C ALA A 71 12.76 5.21 -3.45
N ALA A 72 11.65 5.15 -2.73
CA ALA A 72 11.63 4.70 -1.34
C ALA A 72 12.03 3.23 -1.22
N VAL A 73 11.47 2.34 -2.06
CA VAL A 73 11.86 0.91 -2.10
C VAL A 73 13.34 0.76 -2.41
N LYS A 74 13.86 1.46 -3.44
CA LYS A 74 15.27 1.47 -3.80
C LYS A 74 16.16 1.85 -2.60
N ILE A 75 15.86 2.95 -1.92
CA ILE A 75 16.63 3.42 -0.76
C ILE A 75 16.65 2.36 0.35
N LEU A 76 15.51 1.73 0.63
CA LEU A 76 15.42 0.70 1.68
C LEU A 76 16.27 -0.53 1.34
N ARG A 77 16.28 -0.96 0.09
CA ARG A 77 17.14 -2.07 -0.36
C ARG A 77 18.62 -1.71 -0.33
N GLU A 78 19.00 -0.50 -0.75
CA GLU A 78 20.38 0.00 -0.67
C GLU A 78 20.86 0.14 0.78
N LYS A 79 19.96 0.45 1.71
CA LYS A 79 20.25 0.58 3.15
C LYS A 79 20.05 -0.72 3.94
N ALA A 80 19.73 -1.84 3.30
CA ALA A 80 19.31 -3.05 3.99
C ALA A 80 20.32 -3.57 5.01
N GLU A 81 21.60 -3.55 4.70
CA GLU A 81 22.64 -3.98 5.66
C GLU A 81 22.80 -2.97 6.82
N GLU A 82 22.78 -1.67 6.53
CA GLU A 82 22.92 -0.62 7.54
C GLU A 82 21.74 -0.60 8.52
N TRP A 83 20.54 -0.83 8.00
CA TRP A 83 19.29 -0.76 8.78
C TRP A 83 18.75 -2.13 9.20
N HIS A 84 19.50 -3.21 8.94
CA HIS A 84 19.09 -4.58 9.27
C HIS A 84 17.73 -4.98 8.68
N ILE A 85 17.47 -4.57 7.43
CA ILE A 85 16.23 -4.91 6.70
C ILE A 85 16.34 -6.33 6.13
N ASP A 86 15.27 -7.10 6.27
CA ASP A 86 15.06 -8.34 5.55
C ASP A 86 14.66 -8.02 4.10
N THR A 87 15.58 -8.25 3.17
CA THR A 87 15.38 -7.95 1.75
C THR A 87 14.35 -8.86 1.05
N ASP A 88 13.91 -9.92 1.71
CA ASP A 88 12.83 -10.77 1.20
C ASP A 88 11.45 -10.33 1.72
N LYS A 89 11.41 -9.22 2.50
CA LYS A 89 10.19 -8.69 3.13
C LYS A 89 10.12 -7.16 3.09
N VAL A 90 10.28 -6.59 1.89
CA VAL A 90 10.03 -5.17 1.60
C VAL A 90 8.59 -5.04 1.14
N ILE A 91 7.73 -4.53 2.01
CA ILE A 91 6.27 -4.54 1.84
C ILE A 91 5.77 -3.12 1.60
N VAL A 92 4.92 -2.95 0.62
CA VAL A 92 4.20 -1.69 0.37
C VAL A 92 2.80 -1.78 0.94
N GLU A 93 2.43 -0.83 1.77
CA GLU A 93 1.11 -0.73 2.38
C GLU A 93 0.42 0.54 1.91
N GLY A 94 -0.88 0.47 1.71
CA GLY A 94 -1.64 1.67 1.40
C GLY A 94 -3.11 1.57 1.75
N SER A 95 -3.66 2.73 2.13
CA SER A 95 -5.07 2.90 2.46
C SER A 95 -5.78 3.71 1.38
N SER A 96 -6.98 3.28 0.94
CA SER A 96 -7.80 4.05 -0.02
C SER A 96 -7.03 4.38 -1.32
N ALA A 97 -6.81 5.66 -1.62
CA ALA A 97 -5.96 6.11 -2.75
C ALA A 97 -4.48 5.70 -2.57
N GLY A 98 -3.97 5.64 -1.33
CA GLY A 98 -2.66 5.05 -1.05
C GLY A 98 -2.62 3.56 -1.33
N GLY A 99 -3.75 2.86 -1.16
CA GLY A 99 -3.93 1.47 -1.58
C GLY A 99 -3.85 1.31 -3.11
N HIS A 100 -4.40 2.28 -3.85
CA HIS A 100 -4.21 2.35 -5.31
C HIS A 100 -2.74 2.54 -5.69
N LEU A 101 -2.03 3.43 -4.98
CA LEU A 101 -0.60 3.65 -5.21
C LEU A 101 0.20 2.38 -4.92
N ALA A 102 -0.02 1.72 -3.79
CA ALA A 102 0.68 0.49 -3.40
C ALA A 102 0.40 -0.66 -4.37
N ALA A 103 -0.88 -0.87 -4.75
CA ALA A 103 -1.26 -1.88 -5.73
C ALA A 103 -0.70 -1.58 -7.13
N GLY A 104 -0.78 -0.31 -7.58
CA GLY A 104 -0.19 0.13 -8.84
C GLY A 104 1.32 -0.11 -8.87
N TYR A 105 2.01 0.19 -7.78
CA TYR A 105 3.43 -0.12 -7.69
C TYR A 105 3.70 -1.62 -7.78
N GLY A 106 2.94 -2.45 -7.07
CA GLY A 106 3.07 -3.90 -7.14
C GLY A 106 2.89 -4.49 -8.54
N MET A 107 2.17 -3.81 -9.42
CA MET A 107 1.94 -4.25 -10.81
C MET A 107 2.92 -3.64 -11.81
N PHE A 108 3.43 -2.42 -11.55
CA PHE A 108 4.24 -1.66 -12.50
C PHE A 108 5.72 -1.59 -12.14
N TRP A 109 6.16 -2.09 -10.97
CA TRP A 109 7.52 -1.93 -10.46
C TRP A 109 8.62 -2.32 -11.46
N LYS A 110 8.33 -3.23 -12.39
CA LYS A 110 9.24 -3.77 -13.40
C LYS A 110 9.16 -3.04 -14.75
N GLU A 111 8.30 -1.99 -14.87
CA GLU A 111 8.24 -1.21 -16.11
C GLU A 111 9.54 -0.42 -16.32
N ASP A 112 10.13 -0.53 -17.52
CA ASP A 112 11.43 0.04 -17.90
C ASP A 112 11.58 1.52 -17.58
N PHE A 113 10.48 2.31 -17.68
CA PHE A 113 10.54 3.74 -17.43
C PHE A 113 10.88 4.05 -15.97
N ILE A 114 10.48 3.22 -15.00
CA ILE A 114 10.75 3.43 -13.57
C ILE A 114 12.25 3.28 -13.31
N ALA A 115 12.85 2.18 -13.78
CA ALA A 115 14.28 1.95 -13.66
C ALA A 115 15.08 3.08 -14.32
N LYS A 116 14.66 3.52 -15.51
CA LYS A 116 15.29 4.61 -16.27
C LYS A 116 15.23 5.93 -15.52
N GLU A 117 14.06 6.34 -15.00
CA GLU A 117 13.89 7.59 -14.26
C GLU A 117 14.70 7.60 -12.95
N LEU A 118 14.90 6.44 -12.32
CA LEU A 118 15.70 6.29 -11.10
C LEU A 118 17.20 6.02 -11.35
N GLY A 119 17.63 6.00 -12.61
CA GLY A 119 19.01 5.76 -12.97
C GLY A 119 19.52 4.37 -12.58
N ILE A 120 18.64 3.36 -12.59
CA ILE A 120 18.96 1.97 -12.25
C ILE A 120 19.42 1.24 -13.51
N ALA A 121 20.53 0.49 -13.42
CA ALA A 121 21.00 -0.35 -14.52
C ALA A 121 20.01 -1.50 -14.78
N ALA A 122 19.94 -1.97 -16.03
CA ALA A 122 18.98 -3.01 -16.41
C ALA A 122 19.14 -4.31 -15.60
N ASP A 123 20.35 -4.63 -15.16
CA ASP A 123 20.64 -5.82 -14.37
C ASP A 123 20.29 -5.68 -12.88
N ASP A 124 19.99 -4.47 -12.41
CA ASP A 124 19.69 -4.15 -11.00
C ASP A 124 18.18 -3.94 -10.73
N GLY A 125 17.31 -4.33 -11.65
CA GLY A 125 15.86 -4.11 -11.57
C GLY A 125 15.21 -4.70 -10.31
N GLU A 126 15.78 -5.75 -9.71
CA GLU A 126 15.31 -6.34 -8.46
C GLU A 126 15.41 -5.39 -7.25
N LEU A 127 16.18 -4.30 -7.33
CA LEU A 127 16.18 -3.22 -6.34
C LEU A 127 14.80 -2.53 -6.18
N LEU A 128 13.93 -2.69 -7.17
CA LEU A 128 12.59 -2.09 -7.16
C LEU A 128 11.50 -3.08 -6.72
N ARG A 129 11.80 -4.37 -6.54
CA ARG A 129 10.79 -5.39 -6.26
C ARG A 129 10.14 -5.19 -4.89
N PRO A 130 8.81 -5.05 -4.79
CA PRO A 130 8.08 -5.25 -3.53
C PRO A 130 7.86 -6.76 -3.31
N ASP A 131 7.98 -7.23 -2.07
CA ASP A 131 7.80 -8.64 -1.73
C ASP A 131 6.37 -8.94 -1.27
N GLY A 132 5.58 -7.91 -0.97
CA GLY A 132 4.17 -8.04 -0.60
C GLY A 132 3.43 -6.70 -0.63
N MET A 133 2.10 -6.79 -0.68
CA MET A 133 1.21 -5.63 -0.61
C MET A 133 0.23 -5.78 0.55
N ILE A 134 0.01 -4.70 1.32
CA ILE A 134 -1.07 -4.60 2.30
C ILE A 134 -2.01 -3.50 1.82
N LEU A 135 -3.25 -3.85 1.55
CA LEU A 135 -4.22 -2.97 0.92
C LEU A 135 -5.45 -2.79 1.81
N ASN A 136 -5.60 -1.61 2.37
CA ASN A 136 -6.70 -1.27 3.26
C ASN A 136 -7.79 -0.55 2.45
N TYR A 137 -8.97 -1.15 2.29
CA TYR A 137 -10.10 -0.60 1.52
C TYR A 137 -9.65 0.16 0.25
N PRO A 138 -8.85 -0.48 -0.63
CA PRO A 138 -8.14 0.21 -1.69
C PRO A 138 -9.06 0.70 -2.80
N VAL A 139 -8.75 1.86 -3.38
CA VAL A 139 -9.22 2.23 -4.72
C VAL A 139 -8.50 1.33 -5.73
N ILE A 140 -9.23 0.71 -6.66
CA ILE A 140 -8.66 -0.23 -7.65
C ILE A 140 -9.16 0.05 -9.06
N THR A 141 -10.49 0.04 -9.27
CA THR A 141 -11.08 0.15 -10.60
C THR A 141 -11.41 1.59 -10.99
N SER A 142 -11.17 1.93 -12.24
CA SER A 142 -11.67 3.17 -12.86
C SER A 142 -13.04 2.99 -13.55
N GLY A 143 -13.63 1.80 -13.43
CA GLY A 143 -14.90 1.41 -14.07
C GLY A 143 -16.14 1.83 -13.26
N GLU A 144 -17.16 0.96 -13.24
CA GLU A 144 -18.46 1.21 -12.61
C GLU A 144 -18.37 1.55 -11.12
N PHE A 145 -17.46 0.92 -10.39
CA PHE A 145 -17.28 1.09 -8.93
C PHE A 145 -16.16 2.07 -8.58
N ALA A 146 -15.78 2.94 -9.51
CA ALA A 146 -14.67 3.85 -9.32
C ALA A 146 -14.95 4.92 -8.25
N HIS A 147 -13.99 5.17 -7.38
CA HIS A 147 -13.90 6.44 -6.67
C HIS A 147 -13.30 7.47 -7.63
N ARG A 148 -14.17 8.08 -8.46
CA ARG A 148 -13.78 8.89 -9.61
C ARG A 148 -12.83 10.03 -9.28
N ASP A 149 -13.03 10.70 -8.15
CA ASP A 149 -12.21 11.86 -7.76
C ASP A 149 -10.74 11.48 -7.57
N SER A 150 -10.44 10.29 -7.06
CA SER A 150 -9.06 9.79 -6.97
C SER A 150 -8.39 9.73 -8.35
N PHE A 151 -9.10 9.25 -9.37
CA PHE A 151 -8.55 9.16 -10.73
C PHE A 151 -8.42 10.53 -11.38
N VAL A 152 -9.35 11.46 -11.14
CA VAL A 152 -9.25 12.84 -11.62
C VAL A 152 -8.03 13.53 -11.03
N ASN A 153 -7.79 13.39 -9.72
CA ASN A 153 -6.64 13.98 -9.05
C ASN A 153 -5.32 13.34 -9.50
N LEU A 154 -5.28 12.01 -9.65
CA LEU A 154 -4.10 11.27 -10.09
C LEU A 154 -3.71 11.58 -11.53
N LEU A 155 -4.67 11.73 -12.43
CA LEU A 155 -4.43 11.74 -13.88
C LEU A 155 -4.53 13.13 -14.49
N GLY A 156 -5.25 14.07 -13.86
CA GLY A 156 -5.44 15.41 -14.34
C GLY A 156 -5.97 15.43 -15.80
N ALA A 157 -5.32 16.20 -16.65
CA ALA A 157 -5.69 16.33 -18.06
C ALA A 157 -5.53 15.04 -18.90
N ARG A 158 -4.83 14.03 -18.34
CA ARG A 158 -4.62 12.73 -19.02
C ARG A 158 -5.64 11.66 -18.58
N PHE A 159 -6.73 12.06 -17.94
CA PHE A 159 -7.73 11.12 -17.43
C PHE A 159 -8.22 10.15 -18.52
N ASP A 160 -8.70 10.66 -19.66
CA ASP A 160 -9.26 9.84 -20.73
C ASP A 160 -8.22 8.90 -21.38
N GLU A 161 -6.93 9.28 -21.36
CA GLU A 161 -5.82 8.48 -21.89
C GLU A 161 -5.46 7.33 -20.93
N LEU A 162 -5.44 7.58 -19.61
CA LEU A 162 -4.80 6.71 -18.63
C LEU A 162 -5.78 5.98 -17.71
N ALA A 163 -7.04 6.37 -17.66
CA ALA A 163 -7.99 5.78 -16.71
C ALA A 163 -8.08 4.25 -16.83
N GLU A 164 -8.05 3.70 -18.05
CA GLU A 164 -8.08 2.25 -18.23
C GLU A 164 -6.77 1.57 -17.77
N LYS A 165 -5.61 2.19 -18.00
CA LYS A 165 -4.32 1.69 -17.48
C LYS A 165 -4.31 1.70 -15.96
N MET A 166 -4.95 2.69 -15.34
CA MET A 166 -5.02 2.81 -13.88
C MET A 166 -6.16 1.97 -13.24
N SER A 167 -6.90 1.18 -14.02
CA SER A 167 -7.82 0.16 -13.54
C SER A 167 -7.03 -1.09 -13.21
N LEU A 168 -6.61 -1.21 -11.95
CA LEU A 168 -5.52 -2.11 -11.54
C LEU A 168 -5.90 -3.59 -11.60
N GLU A 169 -7.18 -3.93 -11.51
CA GLU A 169 -7.66 -5.29 -11.72
C GLU A 169 -7.36 -5.83 -13.12
N LYS A 170 -7.08 -4.92 -14.08
CA LYS A 170 -6.68 -5.26 -15.45
C LYS A 170 -5.16 -5.38 -15.64
N GLN A 171 -4.37 -4.99 -14.62
CA GLN A 171 -2.91 -4.88 -14.72
C GLN A 171 -2.17 -6.01 -14.00
N VAL A 172 -2.91 -6.89 -13.30
CA VAL A 172 -2.32 -8.04 -12.60
C VAL A 172 -1.51 -8.90 -13.58
N ASN A 173 -0.25 -9.15 -13.24
CA ASN A 173 0.71 -9.87 -14.06
C ASN A 173 1.55 -10.83 -13.21
N PRO A 174 2.39 -11.70 -13.80
CA PRO A 174 3.17 -12.69 -13.05
C PRO A 174 4.18 -12.10 -12.04
N ASP A 175 4.59 -10.86 -12.20
CA ASP A 175 5.51 -10.15 -11.30
C ASP A 175 4.78 -9.45 -10.15
N THR A 176 3.44 -9.48 -10.11
CA THR A 176 2.62 -8.92 -9.02
C THR A 176 2.86 -9.70 -7.72
N PRO A 177 3.24 -9.04 -6.60
CA PRO A 177 3.50 -9.74 -5.34
C PRO A 177 2.22 -10.22 -4.65
N PRO A 178 2.32 -11.14 -3.66
CA PRO A 178 1.19 -11.55 -2.82
C PRO A 178 0.59 -10.35 -2.08
N ALA A 179 -0.70 -10.44 -1.73
CA ALA A 179 -1.40 -9.36 -1.05
C ALA A 179 -2.19 -9.82 0.18
N PHE A 180 -2.16 -8.97 1.21
CA PHE A 180 -3.14 -8.95 2.29
C PHE A 180 -4.10 -7.80 2.01
N ILE A 181 -5.41 -8.09 1.95
CA ILE A 181 -6.45 -7.10 1.63
C ILE A 181 -7.53 -7.15 2.70
N TRP A 182 -8.04 -5.99 3.13
CA TRP A 182 -9.26 -5.95 3.90
C TRP A 182 -10.17 -4.80 3.47
N HIS A 183 -11.48 -5.00 3.64
CA HIS A 183 -12.50 -4.04 3.24
C HIS A 183 -13.77 -4.25 4.06
N THR A 184 -14.63 -3.24 4.17
CA THR A 184 -15.97 -3.38 4.74
C THR A 184 -17.01 -3.51 3.63
N TYR A 185 -17.99 -4.37 3.86
CA TYR A 185 -19.07 -4.60 2.90
C TYR A 185 -19.94 -3.35 2.67
N THR A 186 -20.04 -2.47 3.69
CA THR A 186 -20.90 -1.28 3.66
C THR A 186 -20.13 0.01 3.34
N ASP A 187 -18.91 -0.08 2.82
CA ASP A 187 -18.16 1.10 2.38
C ASP A 187 -18.90 1.81 1.24
N GLY A 188 -19.43 3.00 1.54
CA GLY A 188 -20.20 3.81 0.59
C GLY A 188 -19.37 4.79 -0.23
N CYS A 189 -18.07 4.92 0.07
CA CYS A 189 -17.17 5.83 -0.64
C CYS A 189 -16.34 5.09 -1.70
N VAL A 190 -15.67 4.00 -1.29
CA VAL A 190 -14.98 3.07 -2.18
C VAL A 190 -15.69 1.71 -2.08
N PRO A 191 -16.57 1.37 -3.02
CA PRO A 191 -17.32 0.12 -2.96
C PRO A 191 -16.40 -1.10 -2.86
N VAL A 192 -16.80 -2.09 -2.05
CA VAL A 192 -16.03 -3.33 -1.81
C VAL A 192 -15.70 -4.09 -3.09
N GLU A 193 -16.45 -3.86 -4.15
CA GLU A 193 -16.21 -4.38 -5.50
C GLU A 193 -14.81 -4.05 -6.00
N ASN A 194 -14.19 -2.95 -5.57
CA ASN A 194 -12.78 -2.64 -5.87
C ASN A 194 -11.88 -3.79 -5.43
N SER A 195 -11.98 -4.23 -4.17
CA SER A 195 -11.23 -5.37 -3.65
C SER A 195 -11.62 -6.68 -4.33
N LEU A 196 -12.92 -6.93 -4.53
CA LEU A 196 -13.40 -8.17 -5.16
C LEU A 196 -12.90 -8.35 -6.59
N LEU A 197 -12.86 -7.27 -7.38
CA LEU A 197 -12.32 -7.27 -8.74
C LEU A 197 -10.81 -7.59 -8.74
N LEU A 198 -10.04 -6.95 -7.87
CA LEU A 198 -8.60 -7.22 -7.74
C LEU A 198 -8.34 -8.67 -7.33
N ILE A 199 -9.02 -9.17 -6.30
CA ILE A 199 -8.88 -10.54 -5.81
C ILE A 199 -9.22 -11.55 -6.91
N GLY A 200 -10.29 -11.30 -7.68
CA GLY A 200 -10.66 -12.13 -8.82
C GLY A 200 -9.55 -12.21 -9.87
N ALA A 201 -8.92 -11.08 -10.19
CA ALA A 201 -7.81 -11.00 -11.12
C ALA A 201 -6.54 -11.71 -10.59
N MET A 202 -6.15 -11.46 -9.33
CA MET A 202 -5.01 -12.10 -8.68
C MET A 202 -5.19 -13.62 -8.60
N LYS A 203 -6.38 -14.09 -8.21
CA LYS A 203 -6.69 -15.53 -8.18
C LYS A 203 -6.59 -16.18 -9.56
N LYS A 204 -7.07 -15.50 -10.59
CA LYS A 204 -6.95 -15.98 -11.98
C LYS A 204 -5.51 -16.07 -12.44
N ALA A 205 -4.65 -15.14 -11.98
CA ALA A 205 -3.22 -15.13 -12.28
C ALA A 205 -2.41 -16.11 -11.40
N GLY A 206 -3.03 -16.76 -10.40
CA GLY A 206 -2.37 -17.68 -9.47
C GLY A 206 -1.54 -16.98 -8.38
N ILE A 207 -1.80 -15.70 -8.12
CA ILE A 207 -1.10 -14.89 -7.11
C ILE A 207 -1.79 -15.05 -5.76
N PRO A 208 -1.04 -15.36 -4.66
CA PRO A 208 -1.62 -15.53 -3.34
C PRO A 208 -2.27 -14.25 -2.80
N VAL A 209 -3.47 -14.39 -2.23
CA VAL A 209 -4.20 -13.31 -1.59
C VAL A 209 -4.79 -13.82 -0.27
N GLU A 210 -4.59 -13.06 0.81
CA GLU A 210 -5.38 -13.18 2.03
C GLU A 210 -6.39 -12.03 2.08
N PHE A 211 -7.68 -12.33 2.22
CA PHE A 211 -8.73 -11.31 2.19
C PHE A 211 -9.67 -11.41 3.39
N HIS A 212 -9.91 -10.27 4.04
CA HIS A 212 -10.85 -10.12 5.15
C HIS A 212 -11.92 -9.09 4.81
N MET A 213 -13.14 -9.56 4.58
CA MET A 213 -14.30 -8.71 4.38
C MET A 213 -15.11 -8.60 5.68
N TYR A 214 -15.22 -7.39 6.22
CA TYR A 214 -16.00 -7.12 7.41
C TYR A 214 -17.42 -6.72 7.06
N PRO A 215 -18.44 -7.11 7.87
CA PRO A 215 -19.83 -6.93 7.49
C PRO A 215 -20.30 -5.48 7.47
N GLN A 216 -19.65 -4.61 8.23
CA GLN A 216 -20.02 -3.20 8.39
C GLN A 216 -18.82 -2.32 8.62
N GLY A 217 -18.99 -1.01 8.39
CA GLY A 217 -18.05 0.07 8.55
C GLY A 217 -18.08 1.02 7.36
N GLY A 218 -17.73 2.26 7.61
CA GLY A 218 -17.54 3.28 6.57
C GLY A 218 -16.18 3.19 5.91
N HIS A 219 -15.83 4.20 5.14
CA HIS A 219 -14.53 4.32 4.50
C HIS A 219 -13.50 4.96 5.42
N GLY A 220 -12.21 4.63 5.26
CA GLY A 220 -11.12 5.32 5.95
C GLY A 220 -10.99 4.97 7.43
N LEU A 221 -11.33 3.74 7.83
CA LEU A 221 -11.34 3.31 9.24
C LEU A 221 -9.96 3.25 9.89
N SER A 222 -8.88 3.11 9.12
CA SER A 222 -7.52 2.94 9.66
C SER A 222 -7.45 1.79 10.68
N LEU A 223 -7.16 2.06 11.96
CA LEU A 223 -7.18 1.04 13.02
C LEU A 223 -8.61 0.68 13.49
N ALA A 224 -9.63 1.42 13.08
CA ALA A 224 -11.01 1.25 13.50
C ALA A 224 -11.23 1.33 15.02
N ASN A 225 -10.37 2.08 15.73
CA ASN A 225 -10.41 2.25 17.19
C ASN A 225 -10.18 3.72 17.59
N GLU A 226 -10.12 3.97 18.89
CA GLU A 226 -9.98 5.30 19.49
C GLU A 226 -8.73 6.08 19.06
N LEU A 227 -7.66 5.37 18.61
CA LEU A 227 -6.42 6.01 18.15
C LEU A 227 -6.59 6.71 16.79
N THR A 228 -7.58 6.29 16.03
CA THR A 228 -7.85 6.80 14.67
C THR A 228 -9.29 7.28 14.50
N GLU A 229 -10.02 7.50 15.61
CA GLU A 229 -11.33 8.12 15.59
C GLU A 229 -11.25 9.56 15.04
N SER A 230 -12.23 9.93 14.21
CA SER A 230 -12.31 11.30 13.71
C SER A 230 -12.83 12.27 14.80
N PRO A 231 -12.57 13.59 14.65
CA PRO A 231 -13.10 14.59 15.58
C PRO A 231 -14.63 14.58 15.69
N GLU A 232 -15.33 14.07 14.69
CA GLU A 232 -16.78 13.92 14.63
C GLU A 232 -17.29 12.68 15.36
N GLY A 233 -16.38 11.83 15.90
CA GLY A 233 -16.72 10.61 16.64
C GLY A 233 -17.14 9.44 15.76
N HIS A 234 -16.57 9.36 14.56
CA HIS A 234 -16.80 8.27 13.61
C HIS A 234 -15.60 7.31 13.53
N GLU A 235 -15.76 6.22 12.82
CA GLU A 235 -14.73 5.25 12.43
C GLU A 235 -14.25 4.32 13.56
N ILE A 236 -15.01 4.20 14.67
CA ILE A 236 -14.81 3.10 15.63
C ILE A 236 -15.67 1.91 15.19
N GLU A 237 -15.03 0.84 14.71
CA GLU A 237 -15.69 -0.38 14.26
C GLU A 237 -15.03 -1.61 14.89
N PRO A 238 -15.52 -2.09 16.03
CA PRO A 238 -14.90 -3.20 16.76
C PRO A 238 -14.69 -4.46 15.94
N CYS A 239 -15.60 -4.75 15.00
CA CYS A 239 -15.46 -5.92 14.14
C CYS A 239 -14.25 -5.84 13.21
N CYS A 240 -13.80 -4.64 12.84
CA CYS A 240 -12.67 -4.42 11.94
C CYS A 240 -11.32 -4.47 12.66
N GLN A 241 -11.25 -4.21 13.97
CA GLN A 241 -9.99 -4.05 14.71
C GLN A 241 -9.06 -5.27 14.64
N SER A 242 -9.58 -6.43 14.30
CA SER A 242 -8.78 -7.66 14.18
C SER A 242 -7.78 -7.64 13.02
N TRP A 243 -7.98 -6.81 11.99
CA TRP A 243 -7.14 -6.80 10.79
C TRP A 243 -5.66 -6.59 11.10
N ILE A 244 -5.34 -5.72 12.08
CA ILE A 244 -3.96 -5.38 12.43
C ILE A 244 -3.21 -6.58 13.04
N SER A 245 -3.89 -7.47 13.75
CA SER A 245 -3.29 -8.69 14.28
C SER A 245 -3.16 -9.78 13.21
N LEU A 246 -4.08 -9.82 12.27
CA LEU A 246 -4.04 -10.74 11.12
C LEU A 246 -2.90 -10.38 10.18
N VAL A 247 -2.74 -9.11 9.84
CA VAL A 247 -1.64 -8.65 8.99
C VAL A 247 -0.27 -8.92 9.60
N LYS A 248 -0.14 -8.86 10.95
CA LYS A 248 1.10 -9.28 11.63
C LYS A 248 1.46 -10.72 11.27
N SER A 249 0.51 -11.63 11.36
CA SER A 249 0.73 -13.05 11.06
C SER A 249 1.11 -13.25 9.61
N TRP A 250 0.47 -12.51 8.71
CA TRP A 250 0.75 -12.53 7.28
C TRP A 250 2.18 -12.05 6.97
N ILE A 251 2.61 -10.90 7.51
CA ILE A 251 3.97 -10.35 7.31
C ILE A 251 5.05 -11.35 7.71
N TRP A 252 4.88 -11.98 8.89
CA TRP A 252 5.89 -12.92 9.39
C TRP A 252 5.83 -14.28 8.69
N GLY A 253 4.73 -14.58 7.99
CA GLY A 253 4.53 -15.79 7.18
C GLY A 253 4.99 -15.70 5.72
N LEU A 254 5.26 -14.48 5.21
CA LEU A 254 5.89 -14.25 3.91
C LEU A 254 7.31 -14.84 3.94
#